data_44ff504bdd36d5e7f782cc4245badd2b
#
_entry.id   44ff504bdd36d5e7f782cc4245badd2b
#
_cell.length_a   1.000
_cell.length_b   1.000
_cell.length_c   1.000
_cell.angle_alpha   90.00
_cell.angle_beta   90.00
_cell.angle_gamma   90.00
#
_symmetry.space_group_name_H-M   'P 1'
#
loop_
_entity.id
_entity.type
_entity.pdbx_description
1 polymer ?
#
loop_
_entity_poly.entity_id
_entity_poly.type
_entity_poly.pdbx_seq_one_letter_code
_entity_poly.pdbx_strand_id
1 'polypeptide(L)'
;VKVKVKDGNKLGIYKGTMLHSETVTDTQVYHAYRFTMDIAFVKQQDGILTEEDREKLAASDISEIWSLYWKAHLEDFGRVKEIELKVDQRRRDFFNLIREKLFLLDDIYVIYSPITNEPHLFATASLDGNKGITVSHSRVYLVPSSYMHYRKEIYRNDARAEFKRIENGPEKEGIRNFLRDLFIYDGVEAIQYFTEDTFIFAKELMDLPNYEGVDEAEIPVTNPDLMKFLHLSSQLDGIEDKEEKNIGKAYFYLLARFTKTAKFIAPMQLHGYDQLLEDNPQTEIEPNIPFNLAIKQGKTKEKAVQVYTDWKRLRKHFGEEYKGLVVTLDELLKDYDVVINPGEYPIALFMTEEFFNAVD
;
A
#
# COMPACT_ATOMS: atom_id res chain seq x y z
N VAL A 1 9.33 6.40 28.61
CA VAL A 1 8.77 7.55 29.32
C VAL A 1 8.11 7.03 30.60
N LYS A 2 8.43 7.62 31.76
CA LYS A 2 7.75 7.29 33.03
C LYS A 2 6.54 8.21 33.16
N VAL A 3 5.34 7.69 33.04
CA VAL A 3 4.12 8.45 33.33
C VAL A 3 3.80 8.29 34.81
N LYS A 4 3.76 9.37 35.55
CA LYS A 4 3.26 9.40 36.95
C LYS A 4 1.80 9.83 36.89
N VAL A 5 0.89 9.00 37.34
CA VAL A 5 -0.49 9.38 37.60
C VAL A 5 -0.59 10.09 38.94
N LYS A 6 -1.47 11.08 39.06
CA LYS A 6 -1.63 11.95 40.24
C LYS A 6 -1.93 11.20 41.55
N ASP A 7 -2.32 9.93 41.48
CA ASP A 7 -2.73 9.12 42.63
C ASP A 7 -1.66 8.13 43.11
N GLY A 8 -0.39 8.32 42.70
CA GLY A 8 0.70 7.48 43.19
C GLY A 8 0.87 6.10 42.54
N ASN A 9 -0.03 5.69 41.67
CA ASN A 9 0.06 4.42 40.94
C ASN A 9 1.12 4.49 39.83
N LYS A 10 2.10 3.61 39.90
CA LYS A 10 3.12 3.47 38.86
C LYS A 10 2.54 2.71 37.67
N LEU A 11 2.26 3.41 36.59
CA LEU A 11 2.08 2.76 35.29
C LEU A 11 3.41 2.22 34.78
N GLY A 12 3.41 1.00 34.27
CA GLY A 12 4.60 0.33 33.77
C GLY A 12 5.33 1.14 32.68
N ILE A 13 6.63 0.91 32.57
CA ILE A 13 7.48 1.60 31.59
C ILE A 13 7.18 1.03 30.22
N TYR A 14 6.68 1.88 29.31
CA TYR A 14 6.60 1.56 27.89
C TYR A 14 7.81 2.15 27.17
N LYS A 15 8.61 1.33 26.50
CA LYS A 15 9.61 1.78 25.51
C LYS A 15 8.92 1.77 24.13
N GLY A 16 8.08 2.74 23.90
CA GLY A 16 7.67 3.14 22.56
C GLY A 16 8.34 4.47 22.24
N THR A 17 8.68 4.71 21.00
CA THR A 17 9.13 6.01 20.52
C THR A 17 7.96 6.99 20.62
N MET A 18 7.76 7.60 21.76
CA MET A 18 6.89 8.77 21.86
C MET A 18 7.64 9.98 21.34
N LEU A 19 7.05 10.64 20.36
CA LEU A 19 7.39 12.02 20.01
C LEU A 19 7.40 12.86 21.30
N HIS A 20 8.45 13.61 21.52
CA HIS A 20 8.62 14.45 22.69
C HIS A 20 7.45 15.45 22.83
N SER A 21 6.61 15.23 23.83
CA SER A 21 5.73 16.26 24.36
C SER A 21 6.02 16.40 25.84
N GLU A 22 6.37 17.59 26.29
CA GLU A 22 6.64 17.89 27.71
C GLU A 22 5.38 17.91 28.57
N THR A 23 4.21 17.91 27.97
CA THR A 23 2.90 17.94 28.66
C THR A 23 2.06 16.74 28.24
N VAL A 24 1.79 15.86 29.17
CA VAL A 24 0.84 14.75 29.01
C VAL A 24 -0.57 15.31 29.22
N THR A 25 -1.43 15.22 28.22
CA THR A 25 -2.83 15.64 28.31
C THR A 25 -3.66 14.65 29.10
N ASP A 26 -4.80 15.05 29.65
CA ASP A 26 -5.73 14.18 30.36
C ASP A 26 -6.22 13.03 29.44
N THR A 27 -6.33 13.27 28.14
CA THR A 27 -6.64 12.26 27.12
C THR A 27 -5.56 11.20 27.00
N GLN A 28 -4.27 11.59 27.04
CA GLN A 28 -3.14 10.65 26.99
C GLN A 28 -3.09 9.81 28.26
N VAL A 29 -3.42 10.39 29.43
CA VAL A 29 -3.55 9.65 30.70
C VAL A 29 -4.71 8.65 30.63
N TYR A 30 -5.84 9.02 30.05
CA TYR A 30 -6.99 8.14 29.87
C TYR A 30 -6.64 6.95 28.97
N HIS A 31 -5.99 7.19 27.84
CA HIS A 31 -5.55 6.12 26.94
C HIS A 31 -4.50 5.20 27.61
N ALA A 32 -3.56 5.75 28.37
CA ALA A 32 -2.60 4.95 29.10
C ALA A 32 -3.26 4.10 30.21
N TYR A 33 -4.29 4.65 30.87
CA TYR A 33 -5.05 3.94 31.91
C TYR A 33 -5.89 2.80 31.28
N ARG A 34 -6.62 3.10 30.21
CA ARG A 34 -7.41 2.12 29.44
C ARG A 34 -6.52 1.00 28.88
N PHE A 35 -5.36 1.37 28.33
CA PHE A 35 -4.32 0.44 27.90
C PHE A 35 -3.89 -0.54 29.01
N THR A 36 -3.74 -0.08 30.24
CA THR A 36 -3.38 -0.92 31.39
C THR A 36 -4.51 -1.89 31.78
N MET A 37 -5.76 -1.43 31.72
CA MET A 37 -6.96 -2.25 31.95
C MET A 37 -7.07 -3.36 30.90
N ASP A 38 -6.82 -3.06 29.65
CA ASP A 38 -6.85 -4.00 28.54
C ASP A 38 -5.76 -5.07 28.63
N ILE A 39 -4.56 -4.73 29.12
CA ILE A 39 -3.52 -5.72 29.41
C ILE A 39 -3.98 -6.70 30.50
N ALA A 40 -4.65 -6.21 31.54
CA ALA A 40 -5.20 -7.07 32.59
C ALA A 40 -6.26 -8.02 32.01
N PHE A 41 -7.13 -7.53 31.13
CA PHE A 41 -8.11 -8.34 30.41
C PHE A 41 -7.44 -9.44 29.57
N VAL A 42 -6.45 -9.08 28.75
CA VAL A 42 -5.70 -10.05 27.93
C VAL A 42 -4.95 -11.08 28.79
N LYS A 43 -4.37 -10.66 29.90
CA LYS A 43 -3.62 -11.55 30.83
C LYS A 43 -4.50 -12.51 31.62
N GLN A 44 -5.75 -12.13 31.88
CA GLN A 44 -6.71 -13.00 32.61
C GLN A 44 -7.29 -14.12 31.76
N GLN A 45 -7.11 -14.03 30.43
CA GLN A 45 -7.67 -15.01 29.52
C GLN A 45 -6.66 -16.10 29.15
N ASP A 46 -6.84 -17.28 29.71
CA ASP A 46 -6.07 -18.47 29.39
C ASP A 46 -6.51 -19.11 28.06
N GLY A 47 -6.40 -18.38 26.95
CA GLY A 47 -6.60 -19.01 25.64
C GLY A 47 -7.64 -18.35 24.73
N ILE A 48 -8.48 -19.15 24.11
CA ILE A 48 -9.48 -18.79 23.10
C ILE A 48 -10.52 -17.82 23.66
N LEU A 49 -10.89 -16.77 22.91
CA LEU A 49 -11.97 -15.87 23.29
C LEU A 49 -13.29 -16.63 23.43
N THR A 50 -13.96 -16.43 24.57
CA THR A 50 -15.31 -16.96 24.80
C THR A 50 -16.32 -16.20 23.93
N GLU A 51 -17.55 -16.73 23.79
CA GLU A 51 -18.62 -16.00 23.08
C GLU A 51 -18.95 -14.68 23.77
N GLU A 52 -18.96 -14.64 25.11
CA GLU A 52 -19.15 -13.42 25.90
C GLU A 52 -18.06 -12.39 25.64
N ASP A 53 -16.79 -12.81 25.46
CA ASP A 53 -15.69 -11.93 25.11
C ASP A 53 -15.85 -11.37 23.70
N ARG A 54 -16.30 -12.22 22.75
CA ARG A 54 -16.57 -11.80 21.37
C ARG A 54 -17.69 -10.77 21.31
N GLU A 55 -18.78 -10.95 22.07
CA GLU A 55 -19.87 -9.98 22.16
C GLU A 55 -19.39 -8.64 22.72
N LYS A 56 -18.59 -8.65 23.79
CA LYS A 56 -17.98 -7.43 24.36
C LYS A 56 -17.08 -6.73 23.36
N LEU A 57 -16.22 -7.48 22.67
CA LEU A 57 -15.32 -6.93 21.68
C LEU A 57 -16.05 -6.50 20.40
N ALA A 58 -17.18 -7.14 20.07
CA ALA A 58 -18.00 -6.70 18.95
C ALA A 58 -18.58 -5.29 19.17
N ALA A 59 -18.79 -4.88 20.40
CA ALA A 59 -19.21 -3.53 20.77
C ALA A 59 -18.04 -2.53 20.85
N SER A 60 -16.80 -3.00 20.91
CA SER A 60 -15.61 -2.14 21.06
C SER A 60 -15.23 -1.46 19.75
N ASP A 61 -14.55 -0.32 19.84
CA ASP A 61 -13.95 0.36 18.68
C ASP A 61 -12.86 -0.53 18.05
N ILE A 62 -12.70 -0.43 16.73
CA ILE A 62 -11.69 -1.23 16.00
C ILE A 62 -10.27 -0.95 16.50
N SER A 63 -9.98 0.27 16.96
CA SER A 63 -8.69 0.64 17.55
C SER A 63 -8.38 -0.12 18.82
N GLU A 64 -9.41 -0.40 19.63
CA GLU A 64 -9.26 -1.18 20.87
C GLU A 64 -8.89 -2.62 20.55
N ILE A 65 -9.56 -3.22 19.58
CA ILE A 65 -9.28 -4.59 19.14
C ILE A 65 -7.89 -4.69 18.53
N TRP A 66 -7.50 -3.70 17.73
CA TRP A 66 -6.15 -3.67 17.13
C TRP A 66 -5.07 -3.55 18.21
N SER A 67 -5.30 -2.73 19.23
CA SER A 67 -4.42 -2.61 20.38
C SER A 67 -4.28 -3.95 21.15
N LEU A 68 -5.38 -4.71 21.30
CA LEU A 68 -5.34 -6.06 21.90
C LEU A 68 -4.58 -7.06 21.03
N TYR A 69 -4.77 -7.00 19.71
CA TYR A 69 -4.01 -7.79 18.75
C TYR A 69 -2.49 -7.53 18.86
N TRP A 70 -2.09 -6.25 18.91
CA TRP A 70 -0.70 -5.86 19.12
C TRP A 70 -0.13 -6.38 20.43
N LYS A 71 -0.86 -6.24 21.52
CA LYS A 71 -0.44 -6.77 22.82
C LYS A 71 -0.25 -8.27 22.80
N ALA A 72 -1.17 -9.00 22.18
CA ALA A 72 -1.05 -10.44 22.02
C ALA A 72 0.19 -10.81 21.18
N HIS A 73 0.53 -10.01 20.17
CA HIS A 73 1.73 -10.18 19.36
C HIS A 73 3.02 -9.95 20.17
N LEU A 74 3.05 -8.94 21.03
CA LEU A 74 4.22 -8.66 21.89
C LEU A 74 4.45 -9.75 22.95
N GLU A 75 3.40 -10.39 23.43
CA GLU A 75 3.49 -11.49 24.37
C GLU A 75 4.14 -12.75 23.78
N ASP A 76 4.10 -12.91 22.45
CA ASP A 76 4.78 -14.01 21.72
C ASP A 76 6.32 -13.88 21.74
N PHE A 77 6.85 -12.67 21.83
CA PHE A 77 8.28 -12.45 21.85
C PHE A 77 8.92 -12.82 23.21
N GLY A 78 8.90 -14.05 23.59
CA GLY A 78 9.65 -14.49 24.79
C GLY A 78 9.10 -15.69 25.53
N ARG A 79 8.15 -16.43 25.00
CA ARG A 79 7.51 -17.53 25.70
C ARG A 79 7.87 -18.93 25.15
N VAL A 80 7.80 -19.91 26.04
CA VAL A 80 8.06 -21.34 25.84
C VAL A 80 6.98 -21.99 24.97
N LYS A 81 7.36 -22.90 24.07
CA LYS A 81 6.54 -23.55 23.02
C LYS A 81 5.10 -24.00 23.39
N GLU A 82 4.84 -24.37 24.63
CA GLU A 82 3.49 -24.83 25.05
C GLU A 82 2.45 -23.70 25.17
N ILE A 83 2.90 -22.47 25.32
CA ILE A 83 2.05 -21.26 25.41
C ILE A 83 1.81 -20.66 24.01
N GLU A 84 2.69 -20.92 23.05
CA GLU A 84 2.61 -20.41 21.68
C GLU A 84 1.28 -20.73 20.98
N LEU A 85 0.77 -21.96 21.12
CA LEU A 85 -0.47 -22.39 20.45
C LEU A 85 -1.73 -21.63 20.92
N LYS A 86 -1.80 -21.29 22.21
CA LYS A 86 -2.94 -20.55 22.77
C LYS A 86 -2.90 -19.07 22.43
N VAL A 87 -1.71 -18.50 22.42
CA VAL A 87 -1.49 -17.09 22.01
C VAL A 87 -1.78 -16.92 20.54
N ASP A 88 -1.36 -17.86 19.69
CA ASP A 88 -1.65 -17.86 18.26
C ASP A 88 -3.14 -17.92 17.93
N GLN A 89 -3.91 -18.71 18.70
CA GLN A 89 -5.36 -18.77 18.50
C GLN A 89 -6.03 -17.45 18.88
N ARG A 90 -5.66 -16.87 20.03
CA ARG A 90 -6.19 -15.59 20.48
C ARG A 90 -5.84 -14.45 19.52
N ARG A 91 -4.60 -14.44 19.00
CA ARG A 91 -4.16 -13.49 18.00
C ARG A 91 -4.98 -13.60 16.71
N ARG A 92 -5.27 -14.82 16.27
CA ARG A 92 -6.17 -15.06 15.12
C ARG A 92 -7.60 -14.59 15.39
N ASP A 93 -8.11 -14.77 16.60
CA ASP A 93 -9.45 -14.30 16.97
C ASP A 93 -9.54 -12.76 16.92
N PHE A 94 -8.57 -12.05 17.47
CA PHE A 94 -8.50 -10.59 17.36
C PHE A 94 -8.35 -10.13 15.90
N PHE A 95 -7.51 -10.81 15.13
CA PHE A 95 -7.33 -10.52 13.72
C PHE A 95 -8.63 -10.68 12.93
N ASN A 96 -9.38 -11.76 13.14
CA ASN A 96 -10.66 -11.95 12.48
C ASN A 96 -11.67 -10.85 12.83
N LEU A 97 -11.73 -10.44 14.10
CA LEU A 97 -12.58 -9.33 14.54
C LEU A 97 -12.16 -7.99 13.88
N ILE A 98 -10.87 -7.73 13.76
CA ILE A 98 -10.36 -6.54 13.04
C ILE A 98 -10.82 -6.58 11.59
N ARG A 99 -10.63 -7.71 10.90
CA ARG A 99 -11.01 -7.88 9.50
C ARG A 99 -12.50 -7.66 9.28
N GLU A 100 -13.34 -8.27 10.12
CA GLU A 100 -14.78 -8.11 10.06
C GLU A 100 -15.20 -6.65 10.27
N LYS A 101 -14.69 -6.02 11.33
CA LYS A 101 -15.03 -4.63 11.66
C LYS A 101 -14.52 -3.64 10.61
N LEU A 102 -13.31 -3.84 10.09
CA LEU A 102 -12.72 -2.93 9.09
C LEU A 102 -13.65 -2.79 7.87
N PHE A 103 -14.17 -3.91 7.37
CA PHE A 103 -15.04 -3.89 6.21
C PHE A 103 -16.49 -3.48 6.51
N LEU A 104 -16.86 -3.35 7.78
CA LEU A 104 -18.17 -2.85 8.21
C LEU A 104 -18.17 -1.37 8.58
N LEU A 105 -17.02 -0.71 8.68
CA LEU A 105 -16.93 0.71 8.93
C LEU A 105 -17.70 1.52 7.87
N ASP A 106 -18.22 2.69 8.24
CA ASP A 106 -18.82 3.63 7.28
C ASP A 106 -17.76 4.30 6.43
N ASP A 107 -16.63 4.59 7.03
CA ASP A 107 -15.47 5.21 6.38
C ASP A 107 -14.19 4.94 7.16
N ILE A 108 -13.08 5.24 6.49
CA ILE A 108 -11.74 5.27 7.08
C ILE A 108 -10.94 6.38 6.43
N TYR A 109 -9.98 6.94 7.15
CA TYR A 109 -9.04 7.88 6.54
C TYR A 109 -7.72 7.18 6.22
N VAL A 110 -7.12 7.62 5.13
CA VAL A 110 -5.81 7.15 4.66
C VAL A 110 -4.91 8.36 4.48
N ILE A 111 -3.64 8.21 4.81
CA ILE A 111 -2.65 9.26 4.57
C ILE A 111 -2.31 9.25 3.09
N TYR A 112 -2.40 10.41 2.45
CA TYR A 112 -2.06 10.67 1.05
C TYR A 112 -0.85 11.56 0.96
N SER A 113 -0.06 11.37 -0.07
CA SER A 113 1.00 12.31 -0.46
C SER A 113 0.39 13.43 -1.32
N PRO A 114 0.49 14.69 -0.91
CA PRO A 114 0.04 15.81 -1.75
C PRO A 114 0.89 15.97 -3.02
N ILE A 115 2.09 15.41 -3.04
CA ILE A 115 2.98 15.42 -4.22
C ILE A 115 2.40 14.50 -5.30
N THR A 116 2.08 13.26 -4.95
CA THR A 116 1.59 12.26 -5.90
C THR A 116 0.07 12.26 -6.04
N ASN A 117 -0.64 12.87 -5.09
CA ASN A 117 -2.10 12.77 -4.95
C ASN A 117 -2.60 11.31 -4.81
N GLU A 118 -1.72 10.41 -4.38
CA GLU A 118 -1.96 8.99 -4.18
C GLU A 118 -1.71 8.62 -2.70
N PRO A 119 -2.16 7.46 -2.22
CA PRO A 119 -1.86 6.99 -0.87
C PRO A 119 -0.37 7.03 -0.57
N HIS A 120 -0.01 7.60 0.58
CA HIS A 120 1.38 7.69 1.00
C HIS A 120 1.88 6.32 1.41
N LEU A 121 2.85 5.78 0.66
CA LEU A 121 3.49 4.51 0.98
C LEU A 121 4.61 4.73 2.00
N PHE A 122 4.59 3.94 3.06
CA PHE A 122 5.63 3.92 4.08
C PHE A 122 6.48 2.67 3.91
N ALA A 123 7.75 2.87 3.65
CA ALA A 123 8.77 1.83 3.64
C ALA A 123 10.07 2.44 4.14
N THR A 124 10.97 1.61 4.66
CA THR A 124 12.33 2.00 5.02
C THR A 124 13.31 1.30 4.10
N ALA A 125 14.34 2.00 3.66
CA ALA A 125 15.42 1.40 2.91
C ALA A 125 16.72 1.47 3.72
N SER A 126 17.51 0.41 3.67
CA SER A 126 18.86 0.38 4.20
C SER A 126 19.84 -0.04 3.11
N LEU A 127 20.95 0.69 3.04
CA LEU A 127 22.08 0.36 2.18
C LEU A 127 23.10 -0.38 3.05
N ASP A 128 23.21 -1.68 2.89
CA ASP A 128 24.10 -2.52 3.70
C ASP A 128 25.43 -2.76 2.96
N GLY A 129 26.18 -1.69 2.71
CA GLY A 129 27.52 -1.71 2.12
C GLY A 129 27.63 -2.63 0.89
N ASN A 130 28.27 -3.78 1.08
CA ASN A 130 28.47 -4.78 0.02
C ASN A 130 27.32 -5.78 -0.13
N LYS A 131 26.25 -5.69 0.68
CA LYS A 131 25.14 -6.67 0.68
C LYS A 131 23.92 -6.25 -0.13
N GLY A 132 23.92 -5.01 -0.64
CA GLY A 132 22.84 -4.52 -1.48
C GLY A 132 21.83 -3.61 -0.77
N ILE A 133 20.69 -3.43 -1.41
CA ILE A 133 19.58 -2.60 -0.92
C ILE A 133 18.54 -3.51 -0.29
N THR A 134 18.19 -3.25 0.97
CA THR A 134 17.07 -3.90 1.65
C THR A 134 15.96 -2.88 1.84
N VAL A 135 14.74 -3.23 1.43
CA VAL A 135 13.56 -2.39 1.61
C VAL A 135 12.54 -3.15 2.47
N SER A 136 12.00 -2.49 3.47
CA SER A 136 10.93 -3.06 4.29
C SER A 136 9.63 -3.21 3.47
N HIS A 137 8.67 -3.98 3.98
CA HIS A 137 7.35 -4.05 3.37
C HIS A 137 6.72 -2.66 3.26
N SER A 138 6.16 -2.38 2.07
CA SER A 138 5.39 -1.17 1.83
C SER A 138 4.04 -1.24 2.52
N ARG A 139 3.66 -0.18 3.19
CA ARG A 139 2.40 -0.12 3.94
C ARG A 139 1.73 1.23 3.82
N VAL A 140 0.43 1.23 3.99
CA VAL A 140 -0.38 2.44 4.16
C VAL A 140 -0.94 2.50 5.57
N TYR A 141 -1.08 3.72 6.09
CA TYR A 141 -1.69 3.92 7.40
C TYR A 141 -3.19 4.17 7.28
N LEU A 142 -3.95 3.38 8.03
CA LEU A 142 -5.38 3.55 8.22
C LEU A 142 -5.64 4.31 9.51
N VAL A 143 -6.45 5.36 9.43
CA VAL A 143 -6.81 6.21 10.57
C VAL A 143 -8.33 6.21 10.75
N PRO A 144 -8.86 5.73 11.87
CA PRO A 144 -10.30 5.77 12.11
C PRO A 144 -10.80 7.19 12.24
N SER A 145 -12.07 7.41 11.89
CA SER A 145 -12.74 8.70 12.00
C SER A 145 -12.71 9.26 13.41
N SER A 146 -12.84 8.40 14.42
CA SER A 146 -12.75 8.78 15.84
C SER A 146 -11.41 9.40 16.25
N TYR A 147 -10.33 9.10 15.51
CA TYR A 147 -8.99 9.61 15.78
C TYR A 147 -8.58 10.82 14.94
N MET A 148 -9.39 11.24 13.98
CA MET A 148 -9.01 12.27 13.02
C MET A 148 -8.70 13.63 13.64
N HIS A 149 -9.44 14.05 14.67
CA HIS A 149 -9.16 15.33 15.33
C HIS A 149 -7.81 15.34 16.06
N TYR A 150 -7.44 14.21 16.66
CA TYR A 150 -6.17 14.05 17.36
C TYR A 150 -4.98 14.01 16.39
N ARG A 151 -5.16 13.38 15.22
CA ARG A 151 -4.10 13.17 14.23
C ARG A 151 -3.81 14.40 13.38
N LYS A 152 -4.81 15.23 13.11
CA LYS A 152 -4.61 16.53 12.48
C LYS A 152 -3.61 17.40 13.26
N GLU A 153 -3.50 17.25 14.57
CA GLU A 153 -2.52 17.98 15.37
C GLU A 153 -1.09 17.46 15.16
N ILE A 154 -0.91 16.13 15.04
CA ILE A 154 0.42 15.52 14.83
C ILE A 154 0.98 15.83 13.45
N TYR A 155 0.13 15.75 12.41
CA TYR A 155 0.53 16.02 11.02
C TYR A 155 0.26 17.45 10.56
N ARG A 156 -0.19 18.33 11.45
CA ARG A 156 -0.57 19.71 11.12
C ARG A 156 0.53 20.50 10.43
N ASN A 157 1.78 20.17 10.71
CA ASN A 157 2.96 20.82 10.16
C ASN A 157 3.71 19.98 9.13
N ASP A 158 3.24 18.76 8.81
CA ASP A 158 3.85 17.95 7.76
C ASP A 158 3.13 18.20 6.44
N ALA A 159 3.73 19.07 5.63
CA ALA A 159 3.23 19.37 4.29
C ALA A 159 3.21 18.17 3.33
N ARG A 160 3.78 17.02 3.74
CA ARG A 160 3.86 15.79 2.95
C ARG A 160 2.70 14.81 3.21
N ALA A 161 1.80 15.16 4.11
CA ALA A 161 0.70 14.27 4.51
C ALA A 161 -0.66 14.98 4.43
N GLU A 162 -1.56 14.40 3.68
CA GLU A 162 -2.97 14.76 3.61
C GLU A 162 -3.82 13.58 4.03
N PHE A 163 -4.93 13.82 4.76
CA PHE A 163 -5.86 12.76 5.12
C PHE A 163 -7.04 12.77 4.16
N LYS A 164 -7.23 11.68 3.43
CA LYS A 164 -8.39 11.49 2.57
C LYS A 164 -9.33 10.45 3.16
N ARG A 165 -10.60 10.78 3.12
CA ARG A 165 -11.70 9.91 3.56
C ARG A 165 -12.02 8.92 2.46
N ILE A 166 -12.04 7.64 2.81
CA ILE A 166 -12.50 6.55 1.97
C ILE A 166 -13.86 6.09 2.51
N GLU A 167 -14.90 6.33 1.76
CA GLU A 167 -16.27 5.94 2.12
C GLU A 167 -16.52 4.48 1.72
N ASN A 168 -17.19 3.74 2.60
CA ASN A 168 -17.49 2.34 2.35
C ASN A 168 -18.75 2.16 1.49
N GLY A 169 -19.60 3.20 1.46
CA GLY A 169 -20.87 3.15 0.73
C GLY A 169 -21.93 2.23 1.38
N PRO A 170 -23.13 2.20 0.83
CA PRO A 170 -24.25 1.42 1.38
C PRO A 170 -24.01 -0.08 1.30
N GLU A 171 -23.32 -0.56 0.25
CA GLU A 171 -23.02 -1.98 0.04
C GLU A 171 -21.80 -2.47 0.83
N LYS A 172 -21.15 -1.60 1.58
CA LYS A 172 -19.94 -1.89 2.39
C LYS A 172 -18.77 -2.49 1.59
N GLU A 173 -18.63 -2.11 0.33
CA GLU A 173 -17.57 -2.57 -0.56
C GLU A 173 -16.48 -1.52 -0.84
N GLY A 174 -16.70 -0.25 -0.50
CA GLY A 174 -15.79 0.86 -0.82
C GLY A 174 -14.40 0.66 -0.23
N ILE A 175 -14.28 0.35 1.07
CA ILE A 175 -13.00 0.11 1.74
C ILE A 175 -12.33 -1.14 1.17
N ARG A 176 -13.09 -2.21 0.94
CA ARG A 176 -12.56 -3.46 0.37
C ARG A 176 -11.98 -3.24 -1.01
N ASN A 177 -12.71 -2.57 -1.89
CA ASN A 177 -12.28 -2.29 -3.26
C ASN A 177 -11.05 -1.37 -3.27
N PHE A 178 -11.05 -0.33 -2.44
CA PHE A 178 -9.91 0.55 -2.27
C PHE A 178 -8.63 -0.21 -1.87
N LEU A 179 -8.71 -1.05 -0.84
CA LEU A 179 -7.55 -1.83 -0.37
C LEU A 179 -7.11 -2.87 -1.41
N ARG A 180 -8.06 -3.52 -2.09
CA ARG A 180 -7.76 -4.46 -3.18
C ARG A 180 -6.97 -3.78 -4.30
N ASP A 181 -7.38 -2.58 -4.69
CA ASP A 181 -6.70 -1.80 -5.72
C ASP A 181 -5.27 -1.46 -5.31
N LEU A 182 -5.06 -1.03 -4.06
CA LEU A 182 -3.73 -0.75 -3.53
C LEU A 182 -2.81 -1.97 -3.56
N PHE A 183 -3.34 -3.14 -3.21
CA PHE A 183 -2.54 -4.38 -3.17
C PHE A 183 -2.21 -4.90 -4.58
N ILE A 184 -3.13 -4.78 -5.52
CA ILE A 184 -2.96 -5.31 -6.88
C ILE A 184 -2.17 -4.36 -7.77
N TYR A 185 -2.44 -3.03 -7.68
CA TYR A 185 -1.92 -2.07 -8.65
C TYR A 185 -0.83 -1.16 -8.12
N ASP A 186 -0.82 -0.85 -6.82
CA ASP A 186 0.08 0.18 -6.25
C ASP A 186 1.23 -0.39 -5.43
N GLY A 187 1.30 -1.73 -5.32
CA GLY A 187 2.39 -2.42 -4.65
C GLY A 187 2.41 -2.25 -3.13
N VAL A 188 1.25 -1.98 -2.53
CA VAL A 188 1.08 -2.00 -1.08
C VAL A 188 1.07 -3.45 -0.61
N GLU A 189 1.93 -3.79 0.36
CA GLU A 189 2.06 -5.15 0.87
C GLU A 189 1.30 -5.35 2.19
N ALA A 190 1.06 -4.27 2.92
CA ALA A 190 0.39 -4.33 4.23
C ALA A 190 -0.39 -3.05 4.55
N ILE A 191 -1.31 -3.17 5.49
CA ILE A 191 -1.93 -2.03 6.16
C ILE A 191 -1.41 -1.94 7.59
N GLN A 192 -1.27 -0.73 8.09
CA GLN A 192 -0.93 -0.46 9.48
C GLN A 192 -1.98 0.46 10.09
N TYR A 193 -2.46 0.09 11.27
CA TYR A 193 -3.30 0.98 12.03
C TYR A 193 -2.43 2.05 12.67
N PHE A 194 -2.78 3.32 12.52
CA PHE A 194 -1.89 4.44 12.80
C PHE A 194 -1.30 4.50 14.22
N THR A 195 -1.96 3.94 15.22
CA THR A 195 -1.51 4.00 16.61
C THR A 195 -0.57 2.86 17.02
N GLU A 196 -0.46 1.85 16.18
CA GLU A 196 0.16 0.59 16.55
C GLU A 196 1.36 0.28 15.64
N ASP A 197 2.38 -0.36 16.19
CA ASP A 197 3.56 -0.79 15.43
C ASP A 197 3.32 -2.08 14.63
N THR A 198 2.10 -2.64 14.72
CA THR A 198 1.71 -3.87 14.02
C THR A 198 1.06 -3.56 12.70
N PHE A 199 1.43 -4.31 11.68
CA PHE A 199 0.80 -4.27 10.36
C PHE A 199 0.19 -5.62 10.01
N ILE A 200 -0.80 -5.61 9.12
CA ILE A 200 -1.49 -6.79 8.60
C ILE A 200 -1.18 -6.88 7.12
N PHE A 201 -0.67 -8.03 6.69
CA PHE A 201 -0.37 -8.25 5.28
C PHE A 201 -1.64 -8.36 4.43
N ALA A 202 -1.54 -7.91 3.18
CA ALA A 202 -2.63 -7.97 2.20
C ALA A 202 -3.25 -9.38 2.08
N LYS A 203 -2.41 -10.41 1.98
CA LYS A 203 -2.82 -11.83 1.88
C LYS A 203 -3.53 -12.38 3.12
N GLU A 204 -3.33 -11.74 4.28
CA GLU A 204 -4.02 -12.12 5.52
C GLU A 204 -5.37 -11.42 5.60
N LEU A 205 -5.47 -10.21 5.04
CA LEU A 205 -6.64 -9.36 5.12
C LEU A 205 -7.74 -9.79 4.15
N MET A 206 -7.38 -10.16 2.93
CA MET A 206 -8.33 -10.55 1.88
C MET A 206 -7.72 -11.54 0.89
N ASP A 207 -8.58 -12.27 0.21
CA ASP A 207 -8.19 -13.12 -0.90
C ASP A 207 -7.80 -12.23 -2.09
N LEU A 208 -6.56 -12.34 -2.51
CA LEU A 208 -6.03 -11.71 -3.71
C LEU A 208 -6.09 -12.71 -4.88
N PRO A 209 -6.16 -12.23 -6.14
CA PRO A 209 -6.13 -13.11 -7.29
C PRO A 209 -4.92 -14.06 -7.25
N ASN A 210 -5.18 -15.34 -7.46
CA ASN A 210 -4.14 -16.35 -7.61
C ASN A 210 -4.13 -16.78 -9.08
N TYR A 211 -2.99 -16.60 -9.74
CA TYR A 211 -2.79 -16.92 -11.15
C TYR A 211 -1.96 -18.19 -11.35
N GLU A 212 -1.78 -19.02 -10.32
CA GLU A 212 -1.07 -20.29 -10.43
C GLU A 212 -1.78 -21.24 -11.41
N GLY A 213 -1.09 -21.64 -12.48
CA GLY A 213 -1.63 -22.50 -13.52
C GLY A 213 -2.54 -21.80 -14.55
N VAL A 214 -2.69 -20.48 -14.47
CA VAL A 214 -3.38 -19.68 -15.49
C VAL A 214 -2.43 -19.40 -16.64
N ASP A 215 -2.93 -19.43 -17.88
CA ASP A 215 -2.16 -19.06 -19.07
C ASP A 215 -1.67 -17.61 -18.94
N GLU A 216 -0.41 -17.36 -19.30
CA GLU A 216 0.19 -16.04 -19.19
C GLU A 216 -0.57 -14.96 -19.97
N ALA A 217 -1.21 -15.30 -21.06
CA ALA A 217 -2.04 -14.41 -21.87
C ALA A 217 -3.35 -14.00 -21.17
N GLU A 218 -3.82 -14.81 -20.21
CA GLU A 218 -5.04 -14.54 -19.44
C GLU A 218 -4.75 -13.76 -18.14
N ILE A 219 -3.46 -13.64 -17.74
CA ILE A 219 -3.08 -12.90 -16.55
C ILE A 219 -3.16 -11.38 -16.84
N PRO A 220 -3.98 -10.62 -16.10
CA PRO A 220 -4.03 -9.17 -16.27
C PRO A 220 -2.66 -8.53 -16.02
N VAL A 221 -2.26 -7.62 -16.88
CA VAL A 221 -1.03 -6.85 -16.69
C VAL A 221 -1.18 -5.99 -15.44
N THR A 222 -0.33 -6.26 -14.46
CA THR A 222 -0.14 -5.47 -13.25
C THR A 222 1.35 -5.38 -12.93
N ASN A 223 1.78 -4.30 -12.32
CA ASN A 223 3.19 -4.09 -11.99
C ASN A 223 3.33 -3.56 -10.56
N PRO A 224 2.89 -4.32 -9.53
CA PRO A 224 2.87 -3.82 -8.15
C PRO A 224 4.26 -3.42 -7.65
N ASP A 225 5.31 -4.21 -7.93
CA ASP A 225 6.67 -3.87 -7.51
C ASP A 225 7.20 -2.60 -8.19
N LEU A 226 6.95 -2.44 -9.49
CA LEU A 226 7.30 -1.23 -10.22
C LEU A 226 6.58 -0.01 -9.63
N MET A 227 5.28 -0.11 -9.41
CA MET A 227 4.44 0.96 -8.87
C MET A 227 4.85 1.32 -7.43
N LYS A 228 5.17 0.35 -6.60
CA LYS A 228 5.74 0.56 -5.26
C LYS A 228 6.92 1.53 -5.30
N PHE A 229 7.91 1.27 -6.14
CA PHE A 229 9.11 2.11 -6.20
C PHE A 229 8.88 3.42 -6.95
N LEU A 230 7.93 3.46 -7.87
CA LEU A 230 7.52 4.70 -8.51
C LEU A 230 6.86 5.65 -7.49
N HIS A 231 5.95 5.16 -6.65
CA HIS A 231 5.36 5.93 -5.55
C HIS A 231 6.42 6.38 -4.54
N LEU A 232 7.23 5.46 -4.03
CA LEU A 232 8.25 5.75 -3.02
C LEU A 232 9.28 6.78 -3.52
N SER A 233 9.70 6.70 -4.79
CA SER A 233 10.62 7.67 -5.38
C SER A 233 9.98 9.05 -5.53
N SER A 234 8.74 9.09 -6.05
CA SER A 234 8.03 10.34 -6.33
C SER A 234 7.63 11.07 -5.05
N GLN A 235 7.37 10.36 -3.96
CA GLN A 235 7.07 10.97 -2.66
C GLN A 235 8.26 11.71 -2.05
N LEU A 236 9.49 11.39 -2.49
CA LEU A 236 10.72 12.04 -2.05
C LEU A 236 11.19 13.13 -3.05
N ASP A 237 10.42 13.42 -4.08
CA ASP A 237 10.78 14.48 -5.04
C ASP A 237 10.80 15.86 -4.36
N GLY A 238 11.83 16.64 -4.68
CA GLY A 238 12.03 17.97 -4.09
C GLY A 238 12.54 18.00 -2.64
N ILE A 239 12.82 16.85 -2.01
CA ILE A 239 13.36 16.80 -0.64
C ILE A 239 14.86 17.13 -0.64
N GLU A 240 15.27 18.02 0.26
CA GLU A 240 16.67 18.48 0.36
C GLU A 240 17.50 17.68 1.38
N ASP A 241 16.87 16.94 2.29
CA ASP A 241 17.56 16.15 3.30
C ASP A 241 18.49 15.10 2.67
N LYS A 242 19.72 15.01 3.17
CA LYS A 242 20.76 14.15 2.60
C LYS A 242 20.47 12.65 2.77
N GLU A 243 19.88 12.27 3.87
CA GLU A 243 19.55 10.86 4.16
C GLU A 243 18.37 10.43 3.30
N GLU A 244 17.33 11.22 3.22
CA GLU A 244 16.17 10.99 2.35
C GLU A 244 16.56 10.96 0.87
N LYS A 245 17.50 11.82 0.42
CA LYS A 245 18.07 11.75 -0.94
C LYS A 245 18.78 10.42 -1.24
N ASN A 246 19.48 9.86 -0.26
CA ASN A 246 20.13 8.55 -0.45
C ASN A 246 19.11 7.41 -0.51
N ILE A 247 18.05 7.48 0.30
CA ILE A 247 16.92 6.56 0.22
C ILE A 247 16.22 6.66 -1.14
N GLY A 248 15.98 7.89 -1.61
CA GLY A 248 15.39 8.14 -2.93
C GLY A 248 16.19 7.55 -4.08
N LYS A 249 17.53 7.61 -4.02
CA LYS A 249 18.41 6.95 -5.01
C LYS A 249 18.25 5.44 -4.97
N ALA A 250 18.13 4.83 -3.79
CA ALA A 250 17.91 3.40 -3.66
C ALA A 250 16.57 2.98 -4.28
N TYR A 251 15.50 3.73 -4.02
CA TYR A 251 14.20 3.48 -4.63
C TYR A 251 14.24 3.65 -6.15
N PHE A 252 14.91 4.69 -6.63
CA PHE A 252 15.06 4.94 -8.06
C PHE A 252 15.85 3.82 -8.77
N TYR A 253 16.91 3.30 -8.14
CA TYR A 253 17.63 2.15 -8.67
C TYR A 253 16.74 0.91 -8.78
N LEU A 254 15.93 0.63 -7.75
CA LEU A 254 15.00 -0.50 -7.77
C LEU A 254 13.89 -0.28 -8.80
N LEU A 255 13.35 0.94 -8.90
CA LEU A 255 12.40 1.33 -9.94
C LEU A 255 12.96 0.97 -11.33
N ALA A 256 14.16 1.44 -11.63
CA ALA A 256 14.81 1.20 -12.91
C ALA A 256 15.06 -0.30 -13.17
N ARG A 257 15.38 -1.09 -12.13
CA ARG A 257 15.51 -2.53 -12.25
C ARG A 257 14.18 -3.21 -12.57
N PHE A 258 13.08 -2.83 -11.92
CA PHE A 258 11.76 -3.42 -12.17
C PHE A 258 11.20 -3.05 -13.54
N THR A 259 11.57 -1.90 -14.12
CA THR A 259 11.17 -1.55 -15.49
C THR A 259 11.71 -2.54 -16.54
N LYS A 260 12.84 -3.19 -16.29
CA LYS A 260 13.44 -4.16 -17.23
C LYS A 260 12.62 -5.45 -17.41
N THR A 261 11.89 -5.84 -16.38
CA THR A 261 11.09 -7.08 -16.39
C THR A 261 9.59 -6.84 -16.48
N ALA A 262 9.16 -5.58 -16.39
CA ALA A 262 7.78 -5.20 -16.41
C ALA A 262 7.15 -5.38 -17.80
N LYS A 263 5.87 -5.79 -17.81
CA LYS A 263 5.01 -5.75 -18.99
C LYS A 263 4.13 -4.52 -18.90
N PHE A 264 3.93 -3.87 -20.02
CA PHE A 264 3.14 -2.65 -20.11
C PHE A 264 2.02 -2.81 -21.10
N ILE A 265 1.01 -1.95 -21.01
CA ILE A 265 -0.10 -1.90 -21.96
C ILE A 265 0.06 -0.64 -22.80
N ALA A 266 0.32 -0.79 -24.08
CA ALA A 266 0.31 0.30 -25.06
C ALA A 266 -1.10 0.45 -25.63
N PRO A 267 -1.76 1.63 -25.51
CA PRO A 267 -3.06 1.85 -26.12
C PRO A 267 -2.93 1.80 -27.65
N MET A 268 -3.77 1.00 -28.29
CA MET A 268 -3.79 0.87 -29.74
C MET A 268 -5.22 0.99 -30.29
N GLN A 269 -5.33 1.53 -31.50
CA GLN A 269 -6.55 1.49 -32.27
C GLN A 269 -6.36 0.58 -33.49
N LEU A 270 -7.31 -0.33 -33.68
CA LEU A 270 -7.33 -1.24 -34.81
C LEU A 270 -8.27 -0.65 -35.89
N HIS A 271 -7.71 -0.35 -37.07
CA HIS A 271 -8.53 0.17 -38.17
C HIS A 271 -9.27 -0.95 -38.90
N GLY A 272 -10.62 -0.94 -38.79
CA GLY A 272 -11.51 -1.82 -39.58
C GLY A 272 -11.72 -3.22 -38.99
N TYR A 273 -11.27 -3.50 -37.76
CA TYR A 273 -11.38 -4.82 -37.11
C TYR A 273 -12.17 -4.81 -35.80
N ASP A 274 -12.68 -3.67 -35.36
CA ASP A 274 -13.43 -3.56 -34.10
C ASP A 274 -14.61 -4.54 -34.04
N GLN A 275 -15.34 -4.72 -35.12
CA GLN A 275 -16.48 -5.67 -35.22
C GLN A 275 -16.04 -7.15 -35.15
N LEU A 276 -14.89 -7.51 -35.72
CA LEU A 276 -14.39 -8.90 -35.70
C LEU A 276 -13.94 -9.32 -34.27
N LEU A 277 -13.41 -8.39 -33.48
CA LEU A 277 -13.00 -8.66 -32.10
C LEU A 277 -14.18 -8.64 -31.12
N GLU A 278 -15.25 -7.88 -31.42
CA GLU A 278 -16.50 -7.93 -30.66
C GLU A 278 -17.19 -9.27 -30.80
N ASP A 279 -17.18 -9.81 -32.02
CA ASP A 279 -17.83 -11.11 -32.35
C ASP A 279 -16.97 -12.31 -31.84
N ASN A 280 -15.66 -12.15 -31.72
CA ASN A 280 -14.76 -13.20 -31.25
C ASN A 280 -13.53 -12.63 -30.52
N PRO A 281 -13.62 -12.35 -29.19
CA PRO A 281 -12.54 -11.72 -28.39
C PRO A 281 -11.25 -12.55 -28.29
N GLN A 282 -11.27 -13.81 -28.68
CA GLN A 282 -10.10 -14.70 -28.71
C GLN A 282 -9.48 -14.85 -30.12
N THR A 283 -9.85 -14.02 -31.07
CA THR A 283 -9.26 -14.05 -32.42
C THR A 283 -7.78 -13.62 -32.28
N GLU A 284 -6.87 -14.53 -32.62
CA GLU A 284 -5.47 -14.16 -32.82
C GLU A 284 -5.39 -13.13 -33.93
N ILE A 285 -4.88 -11.95 -33.60
CA ILE A 285 -4.67 -10.88 -34.56
C ILE A 285 -3.50 -11.31 -35.44
N GLU A 286 -3.76 -11.47 -36.77
CA GLU A 286 -2.69 -11.75 -37.72
C GLU A 286 -1.60 -10.65 -37.65
N PRO A 287 -0.32 -10.97 -37.72
CA PRO A 287 0.79 -10.02 -37.52
C PRO A 287 0.83 -8.84 -38.52
N ASN A 288 -0.05 -8.81 -39.51
CA ASN A 288 -0.08 -7.77 -40.56
C ASN A 288 -1.28 -6.80 -40.45
N ILE A 289 -2.03 -6.82 -39.34
CA ILE A 289 -3.12 -5.86 -39.16
C ILE A 289 -2.57 -4.48 -38.86
N PRO A 290 -2.92 -3.42 -39.61
CA PRO A 290 -2.47 -2.08 -39.30
C PRO A 290 -3.12 -1.57 -38.01
N PHE A 291 -2.31 -1.14 -37.06
CA PHE A 291 -2.74 -0.50 -35.83
C PHE A 291 -1.98 0.79 -35.58
N ASN A 292 -2.58 1.71 -34.85
CA ASN A 292 -1.94 2.95 -34.40
C ASN A 292 -1.73 2.89 -32.89
N LEU A 293 -0.48 3.09 -32.45
CA LEU A 293 -0.14 3.32 -31.05
C LEU A 293 -0.42 4.77 -30.65
N ALA A 294 -0.74 4.99 -29.38
CA ALA A 294 -0.80 6.33 -28.82
C ALA A 294 0.62 6.92 -28.69
N ILE A 295 0.93 7.90 -29.53
CA ILE A 295 2.25 8.50 -29.68
C ILE A 295 2.23 9.96 -29.21
N LYS A 296 3.35 10.40 -28.61
CA LYS A 296 3.69 11.81 -28.30
C LYS A 296 5.04 12.17 -28.93
N GLN A 297 5.42 13.43 -28.79
CA GLN A 297 6.78 13.88 -29.17
C GLN A 297 7.80 13.26 -28.22
N GLY A 298 8.85 12.68 -28.75
CA GLY A 298 9.98 12.12 -28.01
C GLY A 298 10.98 13.18 -27.55
N LYS A 299 11.96 12.77 -26.77
CA LYS A 299 13.10 13.62 -26.33
C LYS A 299 14.40 13.25 -27.05
N THR A 300 14.70 11.97 -27.13
CA THR A 300 15.90 11.44 -27.79
C THR A 300 15.59 10.86 -29.16
N LYS A 301 14.40 10.30 -29.32
CA LYS A 301 13.84 9.87 -30.61
C LYS A 301 12.72 10.82 -31.04
N GLU A 302 12.35 10.82 -32.32
CA GLU A 302 11.29 11.70 -32.83
C GLU A 302 9.95 11.48 -32.15
N LYS A 303 9.67 10.22 -31.80
CA LYS A 303 8.38 9.79 -31.23
C LYS A 303 8.57 9.07 -29.91
N ALA A 304 7.60 9.22 -29.02
CA ALA A 304 7.49 8.48 -27.79
C ALA A 304 6.15 7.71 -27.73
N VAL A 305 6.21 6.44 -27.38
CA VAL A 305 5.01 5.61 -27.16
C VAL A 305 4.52 5.76 -25.73
N GLN A 306 3.21 5.93 -25.55
CA GLN A 306 2.57 5.95 -24.26
C GLN A 306 2.27 4.52 -23.82
N VAL A 307 2.67 4.17 -22.61
CA VAL A 307 2.37 2.86 -22.01
C VAL A 307 1.84 2.99 -20.59
N TYR A 308 1.09 2.02 -20.13
CA TYR A 308 0.47 1.99 -18.81
C TYR A 308 0.86 0.74 -18.05
N THR A 309 1.02 0.87 -16.76
CA THR A 309 1.39 -0.24 -15.87
C THR A 309 0.25 -1.23 -15.66
N ASP A 310 -0.99 -0.81 -15.92
CA ASP A 310 -2.19 -1.59 -15.73
C ASP A 310 -3.40 -1.02 -16.51
N TRP A 311 -4.44 -1.82 -16.62
CA TRP A 311 -5.67 -1.44 -17.29
C TRP A 311 -6.43 -0.30 -16.61
N LYS A 312 -6.38 -0.21 -15.28
CA LYS A 312 -7.07 0.84 -14.53
C LYS A 312 -6.54 2.22 -14.91
N ARG A 313 -5.21 2.35 -15.00
CA ARG A 313 -4.54 3.59 -15.44
C ARG A 313 -4.78 3.89 -16.90
N LEU A 314 -4.72 2.88 -17.75
CA LEU A 314 -5.06 3.06 -19.18
C LEU A 314 -6.48 3.60 -19.34
N ARG A 315 -7.47 3.03 -18.68
CA ARG A 315 -8.89 3.42 -18.79
C ARG A 315 -9.21 4.80 -18.20
N LYS A 316 -8.36 5.38 -17.37
CA LYS A 316 -8.50 6.79 -16.98
C LYS A 316 -8.29 7.75 -18.14
N HIS A 317 -7.57 7.37 -19.19
CA HIS A 317 -7.13 8.24 -20.27
C HIS A 317 -7.67 7.82 -21.66
N PHE A 318 -8.01 6.57 -21.81
CA PHE A 318 -8.46 5.99 -23.07
C PHE A 318 -9.76 5.21 -22.87
N GLY A 319 -10.74 5.47 -23.74
CA GLY A 319 -12.02 4.78 -23.73
C GLY A 319 -11.93 3.33 -24.23
N GLU A 320 -13.09 2.65 -24.34
CA GLU A 320 -13.19 1.25 -24.73
C GLU A 320 -12.82 1.00 -26.20
N GLU A 321 -12.82 2.06 -27.01
CA GLU A 321 -12.38 2.04 -28.40
C GLU A 321 -10.89 1.76 -28.56
N TYR A 322 -10.11 1.95 -27.49
CA TYR A 322 -8.71 1.55 -27.46
C TYR A 322 -8.56 0.14 -26.90
N LYS A 323 -7.85 -0.70 -27.65
CA LYS A 323 -7.37 -1.99 -27.17
C LYS A 323 -6.00 -1.82 -26.52
N GLY A 324 -5.50 -2.85 -25.85
CA GLY A 324 -4.18 -2.84 -25.22
C GLY A 324 -3.25 -3.83 -25.89
N LEU A 325 -2.11 -3.36 -26.35
CA LEU A 325 -1.00 -4.23 -26.76
C LEU A 325 -0.07 -4.42 -25.56
N VAL A 326 0.15 -5.67 -25.17
CA VAL A 326 1.13 -5.98 -24.11
C VAL A 326 2.53 -5.93 -24.71
N VAL A 327 3.39 -5.12 -24.11
CA VAL A 327 4.74 -4.82 -24.62
C VAL A 327 5.75 -4.80 -23.49
N THR A 328 7.03 -4.98 -23.84
CA THR A 328 8.16 -4.74 -22.96
C THR A 328 8.93 -3.48 -23.39
N LEU A 329 9.71 -2.88 -22.49
CA LEU A 329 10.44 -1.66 -22.85
C LEU A 329 11.55 -1.90 -23.86
N ASP A 330 12.24 -3.03 -23.80
CA ASP A 330 13.33 -3.38 -24.74
C ASP A 330 12.83 -3.53 -26.18
N GLU A 331 11.56 -3.90 -26.38
CA GLU A 331 10.93 -3.93 -27.71
C GLU A 331 10.68 -2.51 -28.25
N LEU A 332 10.13 -1.63 -27.40
CA LEU A 332 9.75 -0.28 -27.82
C LEU A 332 10.93 0.67 -27.95
N LEU A 333 11.92 0.58 -27.05
CA LEU A 333 13.02 1.50 -26.97
C LEU A 333 14.00 1.43 -28.15
N LYS A 334 13.91 0.40 -28.97
CA LYS A 334 14.66 0.33 -30.25
C LYS A 334 14.28 1.47 -31.21
N ASP A 335 12.99 1.78 -31.29
CA ASP A 335 12.45 2.72 -32.28
C ASP A 335 11.86 3.98 -31.66
N TYR A 336 11.47 3.95 -30.38
CA TYR A 336 10.74 5.01 -29.69
C TYR A 336 11.37 5.35 -28.34
N ASP A 337 11.15 6.56 -27.87
CA ASP A 337 11.16 6.83 -26.43
C ASP A 337 9.87 6.28 -25.81
N VAL A 338 9.79 6.11 -24.50
CA VAL A 338 8.59 5.60 -23.84
C VAL A 338 8.17 6.53 -22.71
N VAL A 339 6.87 6.77 -22.59
CA VAL A 339 6.27 7.47 -21.45
C VAL A 339 5.38 6.51 -20.70
N ILE A 340 5.77 6.15 -19.48
CA ILE A 340 5.02 5.28 -18.59
C ILE A 340 4.02 6.13 -17.81
N ASN A 341 2.75 5.69 -17.74
CA ASN A 341 1.64 6.36 -17.04
C ASN A 341 1.52 7.85 -17.37
N PRO A 342 1.46 8.26 -18.65
CA PRO A 342 1.35 9.67 -19.02
C PRO A 342 0.06 10.28 -18.47
N GLY A 343 0.17 11.48 -17.87
CA GLY A 343 -0.95 12.17 -17.22
C GLY A 343 -1.08 11.90 -15.73
N GLU A 344 -0.37 10.95 -15.19
CA GLU A 344 -0.33 10.61 -13.76
C GLU A 344 0.85 11.28 -13.01
N TYR A 345 1.24 12.50 -13.42
CA TYR A 345 2.37 13.20 -12.77
C TYR A 345 2.11 13.38 -11.26
N PRO A 346 3.12 13.12 -10.37
CA PRO A 346 4.53 12.81 -10.69
C PRO A 346 4.85 11.31 -10.83
N ILE A 347 3.87 10.40 -10.81
CA ILE A 347 4.08 8.97 -11.01
C ILE A 347 4.18 8.56 -12.50
N ALA A 348 4.40 9.53 -13.36
CA ALA A 348 4.75 9.30 -14.76
C ALA A 348 6.27 9.24 -14.93
N LEU A 349 6.76 8.32 -15.74
CA LEU A 349 8.19 8.17 -16.00
C LEU A 349 8.48 8.25 -17.51
N PHE A 350 9.45 9.08 -17.87
CA PHE A 350 9.96 9.16 -19.23
C PHE A 350 11.21 8.27 -19.35
N MET A 351 11.18 7.29 -20.25
CA MET A 351 12.23 6.32 -20.44
C MET A 351 12.88 6.47 -21.83
N THR A 352 14.19 6.56 -21.85
CA THR A 352 15.02 6.52 -23.07
C THR A 352 15.84 5.23 -23.11
N GLU A 353 16.28 4.83 -24.28
CA GLU A 353 17.15 3.67 -24.47
C GLU A 353 18.46 3.80 -23.68
N GLU A 354 19.07 5.00 -23.67
CA GLU A 354 20.28 5.28 -22.90
C GLU A 354 20.06 5.07 -21.40
N PHE A 355 18.96 5.61 -20.85
CA PHE A 355 18.63 5.44 -19.45
C PHE A 355 18.33 4.00 -19.08
N PHE A 356 17.57 3.29 -19.93
CA PHE A 356 17.23 1.88 -19.73
C PHE A 356 18.47 0.97 -19.71
N ASN A 357 19.46 1.25 -20.57
CA ASN A 357 20.69 0.49 -20.65
C ASN A 357 21.72 0.84 -19.57
N ALA A 358 21.63 2.03 -18.98
CA ALA A 358 22.53 2.48 -17.91
C ALA A 358 22.27 1.78 -16.56
N VAL A 359 21.18 1.05 -16.43
CA VAL A 359 20.78 0.31 -15.21
C VAL A 359 21.10 -1.16 -15.39
N ASP A 360 22.34 -1.54 -15.09
CA ASP A 360 22.79 -2.94 -14.99
C ASP A 360 23.10 -3.33 -13.55
#